data_c530cd3b9c533b8114f4735640601822
#
_entry.id   c530cd3b9c533b8114f4735640601822
#
_cell.length_a   1.000
_cell.length_b   1.000
_cell.length_c   1.000
_cell.angle_alpha   90.00
_cell.angle_beta   90.00
_cell.angle_gamma   90.00
#
_symmetry.space_group_name_H-M   'P 1'
#
loop_
_entity.id
_entity.type
_entity.pdbx_description
1 polymer ?
#
loop_
_entity_poly.entity_id
_entity_poly.type
_entity_poly.pdbx_seq_one_letter_code
_entity_poly.pdbx_strand_id
1 'polypeptide(L)'
;MNTLMRIGCLVGAVLLGVRAPIVSTAEVRGRAEPVLLFGIGMHIEPLGRTAQGYGGGGADYRQGPLFERHVQDILAVTGIVEAHGGRMTIQAQSPFTQVAIERGNTILKDLESRGHEIGLHFHEDAHLGRDSGRLPPEIWCAVMQEEIGFIYQAGVRNHIRYWSGGNLYPGVLDAAACAGLDVNSDWKNPRTQSTDPSLLGVNPWRPLGGPSETDLSKFAAHDSNGKIVFLPEGMYDPEKFARKREIIAQGGDRAWFDVLREALERSLASARADRVNVFHFTVHPGEFRGDPAEPFKVIEDFLTSVVDPLVTAGKVRWATFSQMADEFIAWEKAYPGVDPRLAASSAQLPRPTEPDVTYCVMDGVELKLDIYRPRESTAPTPALLYVHGGGWTSGDKARGEGVRDIPELVARSYVVAAVNYRLAPRYKFPAMIQDVKCAVRFLRANAERYNINPDKIGVWGGSAGGHLAALLGTADETAGWEVGQYLEHSSRVQAVVDMFGPTDLTVLFEGANPRLMEQVFGTSDRSSEALKRASPVNWVSSDDPPFLILHGERDSLVPVSQSQIFYEKLQAADVPAMLVIVKNAGHGFVPMGGPIDPSREELTRMIADFFDHYLKRSE
;
A
#
# COMPACT_ATOMS: atom_id res chain seq x y z
N MET A 1 49.20 -72.44 -11.60
CA MET A 1 50.65 -72.55 -11.36
C MET A 1 51.16 -71.22 -10.89
N ASN A 2 51.42 -71.12 -9.64
CA ASN A 2 52.67 -70.58 -9.01
C ASN A 2 53.01 -69.16 -9.36
N THR A 3 53.37 -68.20 -8.54
CA THR A 3 53.92 -68.29 -7.16
C THR A 3 54.16 -66.87 -6.66
N LEU A 4 53.80 -66.62 -5.41
CA LEU A 4 54.54 -65.88 -4.37
C LEU A 4 55.09 -64.44 -4.59
N MET A 5 54.53 -63.48 -3.84
CA MET A 5 55.18 -62.86 -2.66
C MET A 5 56.43 -61.94 -2.88
N ARG A 6 56.31 -60.67 -2.54
CA ARG A 6 57.13 -60.10 -1.47
C ARG A 6 56.65 -58.71 -1.02
N ILE A 7 56.67 -58.57 0.27
CA ILE A 7 56.38 -57.46 1.16
C ILE A 7 57.48 -56.37 1.02
N GLY A 8 57.06 -55.10 1.07
CA GLY A 8 57.93 -53.97 1.27
C GLY A 8 57.16 -52.82 1.95
N CYS A 9 57.30 -52.71 3.28
CA CYS A 9 56.86 -51.57 4.05
C CYS A 9 57.66 -50.32 3.67
N LEU A 10 56.97 -49.21 3.40
CA LEU A 10 57.53 -47.89 3.54
C LEU A 10 56.43 -46.91 4.09
N VAL A 11 56.78 -46.38 5.26
CA VAL A 11 56.00 -45.38 5.99
C VAL A 11 56.04 -44.07 5.20
N GLY A 12 54.88 -43.57 4.80
CA GLY A 12 54.73 -42.28 4.15
C GLY A 12 53.58 -41.50 4.81
N ALA A 13 53.90 -40.36 5.37
CA ALA A 13 53.03 -39.48 6.14
C ALA A 13 51.75 -39.12 5.39
N VAL A 14 50.63 -39.34 6.01
CA VAL A 14 49.30 -38.87 5.56
C VAL A 14 49.16 -37.41 5.97
N LEU A 15 49.32 -36.49 5.02
CA LEU A 15 48.82 -35.12 5.10
C LEU A 15 47.30 -35.18 4.83
N LEU A 16 46.52 -35.10 5.90
CA LEU A 16 45.11 -34.87 5.84
C LEU A 16 44.86 -33.40 5.40
N GLY A 17 44.77 -33.18 4.11
CA GLY A 17 44.22 -31.98 3.54
C GLY A 17 42.70 -31.92 3.78
N VAL A 18 42.28 -31.20 4.80
CA VAL A 18 40.86 -30.83 4.98
C VAL A 18 40.48 -29.90 3.82
N ARG A 19 39.87 -30.46 2.78
CA ARG A 19 39.17 -29.66 1.78
C ARG A 19 37.90 -29.12 2.46
N ALA A 20 37.88 -27.81 2.71
CA ALA A 20 36.66 -27.10 2.98
C ALA A 20 35.65 -27.36 1.85
N PRO A 21 34.38 -27.58 2.15
CA PRO A 21 33.37 -27.70 1.10
C PRO A 21 33.35 -26.37 0.34
N ILE A 22 33.55 -26.43 -0.98
CA ILE A 22 33.23 -25.35 -1.89
C ILE A 22 31.71 -25.18 -1.76
N VAL A 23 31.29 -24.15 -1.03
CA VAL A 23 29.91 -23.68 -1.05
C VAL A 23 29.68 -23.23 -2.48
N SER A 24 28.95 -24.05 -3.23
CA SER A 24 28.37 -23.69 -4.51
C SER A 24 27.70 -22.33 -4.32
N THR A 25 28.13 -21.36 -5.09
CA THR A 25 27.42 -20.10 -5.27
C THR A 25 26.00 -20.48 -5.68
N ALA A 26 25.07 -20.41 -4.73
CA ALA A 26 23.67 -20.51 -5.04
C ALA A 26 23.40 -19.47 -6.13
N GLU A 27 22.97 -19.94 -7.29
CA GLU A 27 22.44 -19.12 -8.36
C GLU A 27 21.55 -18.07 -7.73
N VAL A 28 21.85 -16.82 -8.01
CA VAL A 28 20.93 -15.69 -7.80
C VAL A 28 19.71 -16.06 -8.63
N ARG A 29 18.71 -16.72 -8.01
CA ARG A 29 17.39 -16.89 -8.61
C ARG A 29 16.91 -15.48 -8.91
N GLY A 30 16.82 -15.15 -10.19
CA GLY A 30 16.20 -13.92 -10.66
C GLY A 30 14.87 -13.79 -9.91
N ARG A 31 14.58 -12.62 -9.35
CA ARG A 31 13.28 -12.34 -8.72
C ARG A 31 12.21 -12.72 -9.73
N ALA A 32 11.33 -13.64 -9.36
CA ALA A 32 10.17 -13.96 -10.19
C ALA A 32 9.42 -12.66 -10.49
N GLU A 33 9.06 -12.44 -11.74
CA GLU A 33 8.22 -11.29 -12.10
C GLU A 33 6.87 -11.37 -11.36
N PRO A 34 6.27 -10.24 -10.94
CA PRO A 34 4.98 -10.27 -10.27
C PRO A 34 3.90 -10.78 -11.22
N VAL A 35 3.05 -11.68 -10.73
CA VAL A 35 1.89 -12.19 -11.45
C VAL A 35 0.63 -11.57 -10.87
N LEU A 36 -0.27 -11.11 -11.73
CA LEU A 36 -1.57 -10.57 -11.38
C LEU A 36 -2.65 -11.61 -11.65
N LEU A 37 -3.41 -11.97 -10.63
CA LEU A 37 -4.59 -12.83 -10.78
C LEU A 37 -5.73 -11.99 -11.36
N PHE A 38 -6.27 -12.44 -12.48
CA PHE A 38 -7.30 -11.72 -13.24
C PHE A 38 -8.62 -12.49 -13.20
N GLY A 39 -9.70 -11.81 -12.88
CA GLY A 39 -11.03 -12.40 -12.83
C GLY A 39 -12.11 -11.51 -13.40
N ILE A 40 -13.18 -12.15 -13.87
CA ILE A 40 -14.42 -11.47 -14.27
C ILE A 40 -15.56 -12.03 -13.44
N GLY A 41 -16.26 -11.14 -12.73
CA GLY A 41 -17.49 -11.43 -12.03
C GLY A 41 -18.71 -11.16 -12.90
N MET A 42 -19.86 -11.76 -12.54
CA MET A 42 -21.15 -11.42 -13.14
C MET A 42 -22.21 -11.33 -12.07
N HIS A 43 -22.80 -10.15 -11.89
CA HIS A 43 -23.99 -9.97 -11.05
C HIS A 43 -25.23 -10.35 -11.84
N ILE A 44 -25.95 -11.37 -11.41
CA ILE A 44 -27.23 -11.74 -12.06
C ILE A 44 -28.34 -10.90 -11.47
N GLU A 45 -28.53 -9.75 -12.07
CA GLU A 45 -29.61 -8.84 -11.76
C GLU A 45 -30.07 -8.09 -13.02
N PRO A 46 -31.30 -7.55 -13.04
CA PRO A 46 -31.76 -6.73 -14.17
C PRO A 46 -30.97 -5.42 -14.23
N LEU A 47 -30.42 -5.09 -15.41
CA LEU A 47 -29.74 -3.82 -15.62
C LEU A 47 -30.65 -2.60 -15.37
N GLY A 48 -30.06 -1.60 -14.72
CA GLY A 48 -30.46 -0.22 -14.91
C GLY A 48 -31.57 0.34 -14.05
N ARG A 49 -32.19 -0.38 -13.14
CA ARG A 49 -33.15 0.10 -12.13
C ARG A 49 -33.28 -0.85 -10.95
N THR A 50 -32.26 -1.55 -10.61
CA THR A 50 -32.27 -2.59 -9.59
C THR A 50 -32.73 -2.08 -8.23
N ALA A 51 -32.19 -0.98 -7.75
CA ALA A 51 -32.62 -0.34 -6.51
C ALA A 51 -34.06 0.17 -6.55
N GLN A 52 -34.62 0.42 -7.74
CA GLN A 52 -36.06 0.75 -7.93
C GLN A 52 -36.91 -0.48 -8.26
N GLY A 53 -36.25 -1.59 -8.65
CA GLY A 53 -36.90 -2.78 -9.19
C GLY A 53 -37.44 -3.74 -8.16
N TYR A 54 -36.79 -3.89 -7.06
CA TYR A 54 -37.19 -4.80 -6.00
C TYR A 54 -38.32 -4.27 -5.10
N GLY A 55 -38.66 -3.00 -5.21
CA GLY A 55 -39.74 -2.41 -4.43
C GLY A 55 -40.76 -1.58 -5.21
N GLY A 56 -40.64 -1.44 -6.52
CA GLY A 56 -41.46 -0.48 -7.27
C GLY A 56 -41.45 -0.63 -8.79
N GLY A 57 -41.85 -1.79 -9.32
CA GLY A 57 -42.11 -1.96 -10.75
C GLY A 57 -40.92 -2.16 -11.63
N GLY A 58 -39.85 -2.76 -11.12
CA GLY A 58 -38.68 -3.20 -11.88
C GLY A 58 -38.91 -4.47 -12.70
N ALA A 59 -37.92 -4.83 -13.50
CA ALA A 59 -37.98 -6.03 -14.33
C ALA A 59 -38.11 -7.29 -13.46
N ASP A 60 -39.24 -7.98 -13.59
CA ASP A 60 -39.52 -9.20 -12.87
C ASP A 60 -39.15 -10.41 -13.73
N TYR A 61 -38.22 -11.25 -13.25
CA TYR A 61 -37.86 -12.49 -13.92
C TYR A 61 -39.04 -13.47 -14.10
N ARG A 62 -40.11 -13.35 -13.31
CA ARG A 62 -41.31 -14.17 -13.45
C ARG A 62 -42.18 -13.74 -14.65
N GLN A 63 -42.02 -12.49 -15.10
CA GLN A 63 -42.84 -11.90 -16.15
C GLN A 63 -42.04 -11.72 -17.45
N GLY A 64 -42.59 -12.25 -18.56
CA GLY A 64 -41.99 -12.08 -19.88
C GLY A 64 -40.69 -12.84 -20.11
N PRO A 65 -39.96 -12.48 -21.18
CA PRO A 65 -38.79 -13.22 -21.67
C PRO A 65 -37.45 -12.81 -21.00
N LEU A 66 -37.48 -12.01 -19.92
CA LEU A 66 -36.28 -11.48 -19.32
C LEU A 66 -35.35 -12.58 -18.78
N PHE A 67 -35.94 -13.59 -18.11
CA PHE A 67 -35.17 -14.71 -17.56
C PHE A 67 -34.41 -15.46 -18.66
N GLU A 68 -35.08 -15.88 -19.74
CA GLU A 68 -34.48 -16.59 -20.86
C GLU A 68 -33.41 -15.76 -21.57
N ARG A 69 -33.65 -14.46 -21.72
CA ARG A 69 -32.66 -13.54 -22.31
C ARG A 69 -31.41 -13.47 -21.46
N HIS A 70 -31.53 -13.32 -20.15
CA HIS A 70 -30.39 -13.29 -19.25
C HIS A 70 -29.65 -14.63 -19.20
N VAL A 71 -30.37 -15.77 -19.25
CA VAL A 71 -29.74 -17.09 -19.41
C VAL A 71 -28.89 -17.14 -20.68
N GLN A 72 -29.40 -16.63 -21.82
CA GLN A 72 -28.64 -16.57 -23.06
C GLN A 72 -27.42 -15.64 -22.97
N ASP A 73 -27.58 -14.46 -22.34
CA ASP A 73 -26.49 -13.50 -22.14
C ASP A 73 -25.38 -14.06 -21.23
N ILE A 74 -25.76 -14.76 -20.15
CA ILE A 74 -24.83 -15.45 -19.25
C ILE A 74 -24.04 -16.51 -20.02
N LEU A 75 -24.72 -17.34 -20.83
CA LEU A 75 -24.07 -18.38 -21.63
C LEU A 75 -23.14 -17.79 -22.69
N ALA A 76 -23.52 -16.67 -23.32
CA ALA A 76 -22.69 -16.01 -24.33
C ALA A 76 -21.39 -15.45 -23.71
N VAL A 77 -21.49 -14.69 -22.60
CA VAL A 77 -20.32 -14.09 -21.94
C VAL A 77 -19.42 -15.17 -21.33
N THR A 78 -19.99 -16.18 -20.67
CA THR A 78 -19.18 -17.29 -20.14
C THR A 78 -18.48 -18.07 -21.24
N GLY A 79 -19.14 -18.27 -22.39
CA GLY A 79 -18.54 -18.91 -23.56
C GLY A 79 -17.36 -18.12 -24.12
N ILE A 80 -17.45 -16.79 -24.21
CA ILE A 80 -16.33 -15.92 -24.59
C ILE A 80 -15.17 -16.11 -23.61
N VAL A 81 -15.40 -15.98 -22.30
CA VAL A 81 -14.35 -16.12 -21.29
C VAL A 81 -13.69 -17.50 -21.32
N GLU A 82 -14.48 -18.58 -21.55
CA GLU A 82 -13.93 -19.92 -21.70
C GLU A 82 -13.04 -20.09 -22.94
N ALA A 83 -13.39 -19.45 -24.04
CA ALA A 83 -12.57 -19.47 -25.25
C ALA A 83 -11.18 -18.84 -25.03
N HIS A 84 -11.07 -17.91 -24.07
CA HIS A 84 -9.82 -17.29 -23.62
C HIS A 84 -9.17 -18.03 -22.41
N GLY A 85 -9.63 -19.25 -22.11
CA GLY A 85 -9.07 -20.09 -21.03
C GLY A 85 -9.48 -19.68 -19.61
N GLY A 86 -10.36 -18.67 -19.48
CA GLY A 86 -10.83 -18.17 -18.18
C GLY A 86 -12.01 -18.95 -17.60
N ARG A 87 -12.30 -18.64 -16.33
CA ARG A 87 -13.52 -18.99 -15.61
C ARG A 87 -14.01 -17.78 -14.84
N MET A 88 -15.32 -17.62 -14.74
CA MET A 88 -15.95 -16.46 -14.10
C MET A 88 -16.46 -16.82 -12.71
N THR A 89 -16.66 -15.81 -11.88
CA THR A 89 -17.43 -15.88 -10.64
C THR A 89 -18.84 -15.35 -10.90
N ILE A 90 -19.82 -16.25 -10.96
CA ILE A 90 -21.23 -15.95 -11.26
C ILE A 90 -21.96 -15.75 -9.94
N GLN A 91 -22.50 -14.56 -9.74
CA GLN A 91 -23.07 -14.13 -8.48
C GLN A 91 -24.58 -14.06 -8.62
N ALA A 92 -25.26 -15.05 -8.05
CA ALA A 92 -26.70 -15.24 -8.17
C ALA A 92 -27.46 -14.76 -6.93
N GLN A 93 -28.70 -14.34 -7.12
CA GLN A 93 -29.62 -13.93 -6.07
C GLN A 93 -31.08 -14.17 -6.48
N SER A 94 -32.00 -14.07 -5.52
CA SER A 94 -33.43 -13.95 -5.81
C SER A 94 -33.70 -12.60 -6.52
N PRO A 95 -34.72 -12.55 -7.44
CA PRO A 95 -35.62 -13.63 -7.81
C PRO A 95 -35.10 -14.57 -8.93
N PHE A 96 -33.90 -14.36 -9.49
CA PHE A 96 -33.38 -15.21 -10.59
C PHE A 96 -33.27 -16.68 -10.16
N THR A 97 -32.68 -16.95 -8.99
CA THR A 97 -32.53 -18.30 -8.46
C THR A 97 -33.87 -19.00 -8.25
N GLN A 98 -34.86 -18.27 -7.69
CA GLN A 98 -36.21 -18.80 -7.50
C GLN A 98 -36.88 -19.14 -8.83
N VAL A 99 -36.79 -18.26 -9.84
CA VAL A 99 -37.37 -18.52 -11.17
C VAL A 99 -36.64 -19.68 -11.87
N ALA A 100 -35.32 -19.83 -11.70
CA ALA A 100 -34.60 -20.99 -12.20
C ALA A 100 -35.12 -22.29 -11.62
N ILE A 101 -35.39 -22.34 -10.30
CA ILE A 101 -36.00 -23.49 -9.62
C ILE A 101 -37.38 -23.76 -10.15
N GLU A 102 -38.26 -22.75 -10.19
CA GLU A 102 -39.66 -22.86 -10.64
C GLU A 102 -39.76 -23.38 -12.09
N ARG A 103 -38.83 -23.02 -12.97
CA ARG A 103 -38.80 -23.45 -14.36
C ARG A 103 -37.94 -24.71 -14.61
N GLY A 104 -37.35 -25.28 -13.57
CA GLY A 104 -36.43 -26.42 -13.73
C GLY A 104 -35.21 -26.10 -14.57
N ASN A 105 -34.76 -24.84 -14.60
CA ASN A 105 -33.59 -24.41 -15.36
C ASN A 105 -32.29 -24.75 -14.62
N THR A 106 -31.34 -25.38 -15.29
CA THR A 106 -30.11 -25.93 -14.72
C THR A 106 -28.89 -25.01 -14.90
N ILE A 107 -29.07 -23.77 -15.35
CA ILE A 107 -27.98 -22.87 -15.72
C ILE A 107 -26.87 -22.76 -14.67
N LEU A 108 -27.20 -22.59 -13.37
CA LEU A 108 -26.21 -22.44 -12.31
C LEU A 108 -25.42 -23.74 -12.10
N LYS A 109 -26.11 -24.90 -12.10
CA LYS A 109 -25.46 -26.21 -12.04
C LYS A 109 -24.57 -26.48 -13.25
N ASP A 110 -25.01 -26.10 -14.45
CA ASP A 110 -24.27 -26.31 -15.69
C ASP A 110 -23.00 -25.45 -15.73
N LEU A 111 -23.07 -24.20 -15.29
CA LEU A 111 -21.93 -23.31 -15.16
C LEU A 111 -20.92 -23.83 -14.12
N GLU A 112 -21.38 -24.28 -12.97
CA GLU A 112 -20.54 -24.93 -11.97
C GLU A 112 -19.80 -26.14 -12.57
N SER A 113 -20.52 -27.01 -13.32
CA SER A 113 -19.93 -28.20 -13.96
C SER A 113 -18.86 -27.85 -15.01
N ARG A 114 -18.92 -26.67 -15.61
CA ARG A 114 -17.94 -26.12 -16.55
C ARG A 114 -16.76 -25.42 -15.84
N GLY A 115 -16.76 -25.42 -14.50
CA GLY A 115 -15.68 -24.87 -13.66
C GLY A 115 -15.81 -23.40 -13.31
N HIS A 116 -16.96 -22.76 -13.60
CA HIS A 116 -17.26 -21.44 -13.08
C HIS A 116 -17.56 -21.51 -11.59
N GLU A 117 -17.17 -20.47 -10.85
CA GLU A 117 -17.57 -20.29 -9.46
C GLU A 117 -19.00 -19.76 -9.40
N ILE A 118 -19.81 -20.27 -8.47
CA ILE A 118 -21.10 -19.69 -8.14
C ILE A 118 -20.98 -19.03 -6.77
N GLY A 119 -21.29 -17.75 -6.70
CA GLY A 119 -21.30 -16.93 -5.49
C GLY A 119 -22.66 -16.30 -5.26
N LEU A 120 -22.79 -15.61 -4.12
CA LEU A 120 -23.99 -14.86 -3.74
C LEU A 120 -23.86 -13.40 -4.19
N HIS A 121 -24.90 -12.86 -4.82
CA HIS A 121 -25.10 -11.42 -4.95
C HIS A 121 -26.14 -10.97 -3.93
N PHE A 122 -25.75 -10.03 -3.04
CA PHE A 122 -26.60 -9.68 -1.91
C PHE A 122 -26.77 -8.17 -1.78
N HIS A 123 -27.88 -7.68 -2.34
CA HIS A 123 -28.30 -6.29 -2.14
C HIS A 123 -29.11 -6.17 -0.86
N GLU A 124 -28.57 -5.54 0.15
CA GLU A 124 -29.20 -5.40 1.46
C GLU A 124 -30.55 -4.69 1.41
N ASP A 125 -30.68 -3.63 0.60
CA ASP A 125 -31.95 -2.90 0.46
C ASP A 125 -33.05 -3.72 -0.22
N ALA A 126 -32.65 -4.64 -1.12
CA ALA A 126 -33.55 -5.55 -1.79
C ALA A 126 -34.05 -6.70 -0.88
N HIS A 127 -33.12 -7.24 -0.07
CA HIS A 127 -33.39 -8.42 0.76
C HIS A 127 -33.83 -8.06 2.18
N LEU A 128 -33.31 -6.97 2.75
CA LEU A 128 -33.54 -6.55 4.13
C LEU A 128 -34.36 -5.26 4.26
N GLY A 129 -34.59 -4.55 3.13
CA GLY A 129 -35.29 -3.29 3.08
C GLY A 129 -34.45 -2.06 3.40
N ARG A 130 -35.10 -0.88 3.33
CA ARG A 130 -34.38 0.42 3.42
C ARG A 130 -33.67 0.69 4.74
N ASP A 131 -34.08 0.04 5.82
CA ASP A 131 -33.49 0.19 7.15
C ASP A 131 -32.49 -0.93 7.49
N SER A 132 -32.01 -1.64 6.49
CA SER A 132 -31.08 -2.78 6.60
C SER A 132 -29.90 -2.52 7.53
N GLY A 133 -29.27 -1.35 7.45
CA GLY A 133 -28.13 -0.98 8.29
C GLY A 133 -28.41 -0.89 9.80
N ARG A 134 -29.69 -0.97 10.22
CA ARG A 134 -30.09 -1.01 11.62
C ARG A 134 -30.44 -2.41 12.12
N LEU A 135 -30.48 -3.37 11.23
CA LEU A 135 -30.79 -4.75 11.59
C LEU A 135 -29.57 -5.43 12.23
N PRO A 136 -29.78 -6.28 13.24
CA PRO A 136 -28.69 -6.99 13.87
C PRO A 136 -28.08 -8.03 12.92
N PRO A 137 -26.78 -8.39 13.10
CA PRO A 137 -26.07 -9.32 12.22
C PRO A 137 -26.75 -10.68 12.06
N GLU A 138 -27.50 -11.14 13.05
CA GLU A 138 -28.22 -12.42 13.02
C GLU A 138 -29.33 -12.45 11.95
N ILE A 139 -29.99 -11.31 11.72
CA ILE A 139 -31.02 -11.18 10.66
C ILE A 139 -30.34 -11.20 9.29
N TRP A 140 -29.24 -10.48 9.13
CA TRP A 140 -28.45 -10.53 7.91
C TRP A 140 -27.97 -11.95 7.59
N CYS A 141 -27.43 -12.64 8.61
CA CYS A 141 -26.97 -14.03 8.50
C CYS A 141 -28.11 -14.94 8.02
N ALA A 142 -29.27 -14.87 8.64
CA ALA A 142 -30.41 -15.71 8.29
C ALA A 142 -30.87 -15.52 6.85
N VAL A 143 -30.95 -14.26 6.38
CA VAL A 143 -31.38 -13.95 5.01
C VAL A 143 -30.28 -14.33 3.99
N MET A 144 -29.01 -14.15 4.30
CA MET A 144 -27.91 -14.65 3.46
C MET A 144 -27.96 -16.18 3.34
N GLN A 145 -28.24 -16.91 4.43
CA GLN A 145 -28.39 -18.36 4.41
C GLN A 145 -29.59 -18.80 3.58
N GLU A 146 -30.71 -18.06 3.63
CA GLU A 146 -31.87 -18.33 2.78
C GLU A 146 -31.53 -18.21 1.30
N GLU A 147 -30.87 -17.11 0.90
CA GLU A 147 -30.44 -16.90 -0.48
C GLU A 147 -29.46 -17.96 -0.97
N ILE A 148 -28.49 -18.35 -0.14
CA ILE A 148 -27.58 -19.50 -0.41
C ILE A 148 -28.39 -20.80 -0.56
N GLY A 149 -29.43 -20.97 0.24
CA GLY A 149 -30.36 -22.10 0.15
C GLY A 149 -31.04 -22.19 -1.22
N PHE A 150 -31.47 -21.07 -1.81
CA PHE A 150 -32.01 -21.05 -3.18
C PHE A 150 -30.95 -21.43 -4.23
N ILE A 151 -29.70 -20.98 -4.07
CA ILE A 151 -28.62 -21.37 -4.98
C ILE A 151 -28.40 -22.91 -4.94
N TYR A 152 -28.39 -23.51 -3.77
CA TYR A 152 -28.30 -24.98 -3.63
C TYR A 152 -29.52 -25.71 -4.22
N GLN A 153 -30.72 -25.18 -4.03
CA GLN A 153 -31.94 -25.75 -4.63
C GLN A 153 -31.93 -25.65 -6.17
N ALA A 154 -31.26 -24.65 -6.75
CA ALA A 154 -31.03 -24.52 -8.19
C ALA A 154 -29.98 -25.54 -8.72
N GLY A 155 -29.45 -26.42 -7.86
CA GLY A 155 -28.64 -27.57 -8.22
C GLY A 155 -27.13 -27.40 -8.04
N VAL A 156 -26.66 -26.26 -7.54
CA VAL A 156 -25.24 -26.02 -7.17
C VAL A 156 -24.82 -26.96 -6.02
N ARG A 157 -23.59 -27.45 -6.04
CA ARG A 157 -23.07 -28.43 -5.06
C ARG A 157 -21.84 -27.94 -4.31
N ASN A 158 -21.03 -27.09 -4.92
CA ASN A 158 -19.84 -26.55 -4.26
C ASN A 158 -20.23 -25.60 -3.14
N HIS A 159 -19.37 -25.46 -2.16
CA HIS A 159 -19.58 -24.53 -1.06
C HIS A 159 -19.56 -23.08 -1.58
N ILE A 160 -20.62 -22.34 -1.28
CA ILE A 160 -20.71 -20.91 -1.61
C ILE A 160 -19.89 -20.14 -0.60
N ARG A 161 -18.78 -19.56 -1.05
CA ARG A 161 -17.82 -18.83 -0.23
C ARG A 161 -17.83 -17.32 -0.49
N TYR A 162 -18.08 -16.95 -1.73
CA TYR A 162 -18.00 -15.58 -2.19
C TYR A 162 -19.35 -14.90 -2.18
N TRP A 163 -19.35 -13.65 -1.74
CA TRP A 163 -20.48 -12.76 -1.98
C TRP A 163 -20.02 -11.37 -2.45
N SER A 164 -20.91 -10.69 -3.15
CA SER A 164 -20.77 -9.30 -3.55
C SER A 164 -22.04 -8.52 -3.29
N GLY A 165 -21.97 -7.26 -3.63
CA GLY A 165 -23.05 -6.32 -3.38
C GLY A 165 -23.06 -5.84 -1.95
N GLY A 166 -23.76 -4.76 -1.76
CA GLY A 166 -23.95 -4.22 -0.45
C GLY A 166 -22.96 -3.13 -0.07
N ASN A 167 -23.35 -2.48 0.97
CA ASN A 167 -22.64 -1.39 1.55
C ASN A 167 -21.95 -1.87 2.84
N LEU A 168 -20.98 -1.11 3.28
CA LEU A 168 -20.31 -1.36 4.56
C LEU A 168 -21.22 -0.94 5.71
N TYR A 169 -21.81 -1.92 6.39
CA TYR A 169 -22.63 -1.72 7.59
C TYR A 169 -22.00 -2.40 8.81
N PRO A 170 -22.34 -1.94 10.03
CA PRO A 170 -21.91 -2.61 11.25
C PRO A 170 -22.31 -4.09 11.26
N GLY A 171 -21.38 -4.97 11.62
CA GLY A 171 -21.65 -6.40 11.76
C GLY A 171 -21.78 -7.18 10.45
N VAL A 172 -21.60 -6.57 9.27
CA VAL A 172 -21.70 -7.28 7.98
C VAL A 172 -20.69 -8.42 7.86
N LEU A 173 -19.46 -8.26 8.40
CA LEU A 173 -18.44 -9.30 8.38
C LEU A 173 -18.82 -10.50 9.25
N ASP A 174 -19.41 -10.24 10.43
CA ASP A 174 -19.86 -11.29 11.33
C ASP A 174 -21.08 -12.02 10.73
N ALA A 175 -22.00 -11.30 10.10
CA ALA A 175 -23.16 -11.87 9.42
C ALA A 175 -22.74 -12.79 8.26
N ALA A 176 -21.83 -12.34 7.41
CA ALA A 176 -21.32 -13.12 6.30
C ALA A 176 -20.58 -14.38 6.79
N ALA A 177 -19.71 -14.24 7.79
CA ALA A 177 -19.00 -15.38 8.39
C ALA A 177 -19.98 -16.38 9.05
N CYS A 178 -21.07 -15.89 9.67
CA CYS A 178 -22.15 -16.71 10.20
C CYS A 178 -22.87 -17.49 9.07
N ALA A 179 -23.08 -16.84 7.92
CA ALA A 179 -23.70 -17.47 6.75
C ALA A 179 -22.78 -18.49 6.02
N GLY A 180 -21.52 -18.61 6.45
CA GLY A 180 -20.54 -19.52 5.84
C GLY A 180 -19.75 -18.88 4.69
N LEU A 181 -19.83 -17.57 4.52
CA LEU A 181 -19.11 -16.81 3.50
C LEU A 181 -17.77 -16.35 4.07
N ASP A 182 -16.71 -16.37 3.25
CA ASP A 182 -15.35 -16.00 3.66
C ASP A 182 -14.59 -15.15 2.63
N VAL A 183 -15.21 -14.85 1.47
CA VAL A 183 -14.61 -14.03 0.40
C VAL A 183 -15.57 -12.93 -0.04
N ASN A 184 -15.07 -11.70 -0.14
CA ASN A 184 -15.87 -10.56 -0.56
C ASN A 184 -15.11 -9.61 -1.49
N SER A 185 -15.84 -8.83 -2.26
CA SER A 185 -15.37 -7.66 -3.01
C SER A 185 -16.48 -6.63 -3.19
N ASP A 186 -16.20 -5.52 -3.87
CA ASP A 186 -17.20 -4.54 -4.31
C ASP A 186 -17.92 -3.81 -3.15
N TRP A 187 -17.13 -3.24 -2.23
CA TRP A 187 -17.69 -2.46 -1.13
C TRP A 187 -17.86 -0.98 -1.46
N LYS A 188 -19.02 -0.46 -1.10
CA LYS A 188 -19.35 0.96 -1.26
C LYS A 188 -19.68 1.61 0.07
N ASN A 189 -19.36 2.88 0.17
CA ASN A 189 -19.80 3.70 1.28
C ASN A 189 -21.33 3.89 1.20
N PRO A 190 -22.12 3.54 2.24
CA PRO A 190 -23.57 3.64 2.22
C PRO A 190 -24.11 5.05 1.92
N ARG A 191 -23.33 6.09 2.26
CA ARG A 191 -23.76 7.49 2.08
C ARG A 191 -23.48 8.03 0.69
N THR A 192 -22.33 7.67 0.11
CA THR A 192 -21.88 8.23 -1.17
C THR A 192 -22.11 7.30 -2.36
N GLN A 193 -22.39 6.02 -2.09
CA GLN A 193 -22.49 4.95 -3.09
C GLN A 193 -21.24 4.87 -3.99
N SER A 194 -20.10 5.22 -3.44
CA SER A 194 -18.79 5.19 -4.11
C SER A 194 -17.79 4.36 -3.31
N THR A 195 -16.85 3.74 -4.00
CA THR A 195 -15.71 3.05 -3.38
C THR A 195 -14.77 4.09 -2.78
N ASP A 196 -14.37 3.89 -1.52
CA ASP A 196 -13.39 4.75 -0.88
C ASP A 196 -12.00 4.48 -1.45
N PRO A 197 -11.20 5.52 -1.75
CA PRO A 197 -9.84 5.34 -2.28
C PRO A 197 -8.93 4.46 -1.39
N SER A 198 -9.18 4.42 -0.08
CA SER A 198 -8.43 3.56 0.85
C SER A 198 -8.66 2.06 0.63
N LEU A 199 -9.74 1.67 -0.07
CA LEU A 199 -10.06 0.29 -0.42
C LEU A 199 -9.50 -0.14 -1.78
N LEU A 200 -8.91 0.79 -2.55
CA LEU A 200 -8.25 0.48 -3.81
C LEU A 200 -6.91 -0.22 -3.57
N GLY A 201 -6.51 -1.04 -4.52
CA GLY A 201 -5.26 -1.76 -4.47
C GLY A 201 -5.28 -3.03 -5.28
N VAL A 202 -4.19 -3.78 -5.22
CA VAL A 202 -4.06 -5.09 -5.88
C VAL A 202 -3.82 -6.23 -4.90
N ASN A 203 -3.59 -5.94 -3.62
CA ASN A 203 -3.28 -6.96 -2.63
C ASN A 203 -4.51 -7.24 -1.75
N PRO A 204 -5.02 -8.48 -1.71
CA PRO A 204 -6.10 -8.88 -0.81
C PRO A 204 -5.71 -8.69 0.67
N TRP A 205 -6.70 -8.50 1.53
CA TRP A 205 -6.50 -8.44 2.98
C TRP A 205 -7.73 -8.94 3.74
N ARG A 206 -7.60 -9.08 5.06
CA ARG A 206 -8.74 -9.34 5.96
C ARG A 206 -9.13 -8.04 6.63
N PRO A 207 -10.29 -7.47 6.35
CA PRO A 207 -10.71 -6.21 6.94
C PRO A 207 -10.88 -6.29 8.46
N LEU A 208 -10.39 -5.26 9.16
CA LEU A 208 -10.69 -5.04 10.56
C LEU A 208 -12.10 -4.44 10.66
N GLY A 209 -13.08 -5.25 11.00
CA GLY A 209 -14.44 -4.80 11.21
C GLY A 209 -14.55 -3.83 12.40
N GLY A 210 -15.36 -2.80 12.27
CA GLY A 210 -15.64 -1.84 13.34
C GLY A 210 -17.14 -1.72 13.62
N PRO A 211 -17.53 -1.20 14.81
CA PRO A 211 -18.92 -0.98 15.15
C PRO A 211 -19.56 0.18 14.37
N SER A 212 -18.77 0.91 13.58
CA SER A 212 -19.21 2.06 12.81
C SER A 212 -18.91 1.85 11.33
N GLU A 213 -19.96 1.84 10.52
CA GLU A 213 -19.88 1.75 9.06
C GLU A 213 -19.21 2.95 8.40
N THR A 214 -19.06 4.03 9.14
CA THR A 214 -18.44 5.26 8.63
C THR A 214 -16.92 5.31 8.83
N ASP A 215 -16.36 4.39 9.61
CA ASP A 215 -14.93 4.30 9.86
C ASP A 215 -14.26 3.35 8.86
N LEU A 216 -14.21 3.78 7.60
CA LEU A 216 -13.59 3.02 6.51
C LEU A 216 -12.10 2.77 6.74
N SER A 217 -11.44 3.57 7.58
CA SER A 217 -10.03 3.35 7.93
C SER A 217 -9.81 1.99 8.60
N LYS A 218 -10.79 1.51 9.36
CA LYS A 218 -10.76 0.17 9.98
C LYS A 218 -10.91 -0.94 8.96
N PHE A 219 -11.82 -0.78 7.98
CA PHE A 219 -11.96 -1.76 6.90
C PHE A 219 -10.74 -1.81 5.99
N ALA A 220 -10.03 -0.72 5.85
CA ALA A 220 -8.77 -0.65 5.11
C ALA A 220 -7.58 -1.26 5.87
N ALA A 221 -7.68 -1.42 7.19
CA ALA A 221 -6.65 -2.07 8.00
C ALA A 221 -6.75 -3.60 7.91
N HIS A 222 -5.60 -4.28 7.99
CA HIS A 222 -5.55 -5.74 7.98
C HIS A 222 -5.67 -6.30 9.40
N ASP A 223 -6.56 -7.29 9.57
CA ASP A 223 -6.70 -8.13 10.78
C ASP A 223 -6.36 -9.58 10.43
N SER A 224 -5.21 -10.07 10.89
CA SER A 224 -4.78 -11.46 10.65
C SER A 224 -5.72 -12.52 11.24
N ASN A 225 -6.62 -12.15 12.15
CA ASN A 225 -7.64 -13.02 12.75
C ASN A 225 -9.00 -12.85 12.06
N GLY A 226 -9.12 -11.95 11.10
CA GLY A 226 -10.35 -11.69 10.36
C GLY A 226 -10.82 -12.94 9.61
N LYS A 227 -12.13 -13.16 9.55
CA LYS A 227 -12.72 -14.35 8.90
C LYS A 227 -12.92 -14.15 7.40
N ILE A 228 -13.02 -12.91 6.94
CA ILE A 228 -13.34 -12.56 5.56
C ILE A 228 -12.08 -12.10 4.84
N VAL A 229 -11.85 -12.62 3.64
CA VAL A 229 -10.85 -12.10 2.70
C VAL A 229 -11.52 -11.11 1.77
N PHE A 230 -11.05 -9.87 1.76
CA PHE A 230 -11.49 -8.85 0.81
C PHE A 230 -10.57 -8.82 -0.39
N LEU A 231 -11.15 -8.85 -1.58
CA LEU A 231 -10.47 -8.75 -2.87
C LEU A 231 -10.66 -7.34 -3.42
N PRO A 232 -9.61 -6.51 -3.47
CA PRO A 232 -9.71 -5.21 -4.11
C PRO A 232 -9.86 -5.36 -5.63
N GLU A 233 -10.61 -4.46 -6.25
CA GLU A 233 -10.89 -4.52 -7.68
C GLU A 233 -9.70 -4.14 -8.57
N GLY A 234 -8.65 -3.52 -7.99
CA GLY A 234 -7.47 -3.03 -8.71
C GLY A 234 -7.23 -1.54 -8.50
N MET A 235 -6.36 -0.97 -9.33
CA MET A 235 -5.96 0.45 -9.30
C MET A 235 -6.85 1.29 -10.22
N TYR A 236 -8.15 1.37 -9.90
CA TYR A 236 -9.10 2.21 -10.63
C TYR A 236 -8.88 3.70 -10.38
N ASP A 237 -9.34 4.50 -11.33
CA ASP A 237 -9.57 5.92 -11.12
C ASP A 237 -10.97 6.11 -10.52
N PRO A 238 -11.09 6.55 -9.25
CA PRO A 238 -12.40 6.65 -8.59
C PRO A 238 -13.36 7.61 -9.29
N GLU A 239 -12.85 8.69 -9.88
CA GLU A 239 -13.69 9.67 -10.60
C GLU A 239 -14.22 9.08 -11.91
N LYS A 240 -13.37 8.42 -12.69
CA LYS A 240 -13.79 7.71 -13.91
C LYS A 240 -14.77 6.59 -13.57
N PHE A 241 -14.50 5.83 -12.51
CA PHE A 241 -15.37 4.74 -12.08
C PHE A 241 -16.76 5.22 -11.67
N ALA A 242 -16.87 6.28 -10.89
CA ALA A 242 -18.14 6.89 -10.52
C ALA A 242 -18.96 7.41 -11.72
N ARG A 243 -18.27 7.74 -12.83
CA ARG A 243 -18.86 8.27 -14.06
C ARG A 243 -19.06 7.22 -15.16
N LYS A 244 -19.04 5.92 -14.84
CA LYS A 244 -19.22 4.82 -15.83
C LYS A 244 -20.35 5.09 -16.81
N ARG A 245 -21.54 5.46 -16.33
CA ARG A 245 -22.72 5.72 -17.18
C ARG A 245 -22.51 6.88 -18.15
N GLU A 246 -21.85 7.95 -17.70
CA GLU A 246 -21.56 9.12 -18.57
C GLU A 246 -20.52 8.75 -19.64
N ILE A 247 -19.49 8.01 -19.26
CA ILE A 247 -18.44 7.56 -20.19
C ILE A 247 -19.04 6.68 -21.29
N ILE A 248 -19.89 5.73 -20.91
CA ILE A 248 -20.59 4.86 -21.88
C ILE A 248 -21.54 5.68 -22.75
N ALA A 249 -22.29 6.63 -22.19
CA ALA A 249 -23.21 7.46 -22.95
C ALA A 249 -22.51 8.35 -23.98
N GLN A 250 -21.27 8.79 -23.70
CA GLN A 250 -20.50 9.68 -24.58
C GLN A 250 -19.64 8.94 -25.61
N GLY A 251 -19.03 7.82 -25.23
CA GLY A 251 -18.06 7.10 -26.04
C GLY A 251 -18.36 5.63 -26.32
N GLY A 252 -19.55 5.16 -25.91
CA GLY A 252 -19.96 3.75 -26.05
C GLY A 252 -19.22 2.82 -25.08
N ASP A 253 -19.55 1.53 -25.21
CA ASP A 253 -18.96 0.47 -24.36
C ASP A 253 -17.43 0.44 -24.45
N ARG A 254 -16.87 0.71 -25.63
CA ARG A 254 -15.43 0.74 -25.83
C ARG A 254 -14.71 1.75 -24.94
N ALA A 255 -15.28 2.94 -24.76
CA ALA A 255 -14.69 3.96 -23.89
C ALA A 255 -14.58 3.48 -22.42
N TRP A 256 -15.53 2.65 -21.97
CA TRP A 256 -15.44 2.03 -20.66
C TRP A 256 -14.34 0.97 -20.60
N PHE A 257 -14.21 0.15 -21.62
CA PHE A 257 -13.14 -0.85 -21.69
C PHE A 257 -11.73 -0.23 -21.82
N ASP A 258 -11.61 0.99 -22.35
CA ASP A 258 -10.36 1.76 -22.26
C ASP A 258 -10.04 2.18 -20.82
N VAL A 259 -11.04 2.54 -20.02
CA VAL A 259 -10.85 2.79 -18.57
C VAL A 259 -10.42 1.53 -17.82
N LEU A 260 -11.01 0.36 -18.16
CA LEU A 260 -10.60 -0.93 -17.59
C LEU A 260 -9.16 -1.30 -17.97
N ARG A 261 -8.76 -1.04 -19.23
CA ARG A 261 -7.38 -1.24 -19.69
C ARG A 261 -6.39 -0.39 -18.89
N GLU A 262 -6.67 0.91 -18.73
CA GLU A 262 -5.84 1.80 -17.90
C GLU A 262 -5.74 1.33 -16.45
N ALA A 263 -6.85 0.83 -15.87
CA ALA A 263 -6.87 0.30 -14.51
C ALA A 263 -6.04 -0.99 -14.38
N LEU A 264 -6.11 -1.89 -15.37
CA LEU A 264 -5.29 -3.10 -15.44
C LEU A 264 -3.79 -2.77 -15.57
N GLU A 265 -3.43 -1.83 -16.44
CA GLU A 265 -2.05 -1.36 -16.62
C GLU A 265 -1.49 -0.78 -15.30
N ARG A 266 -2.25 0.06 -14.60
CA ARG A 266 -1.87 0.58 -13.28
C ARG A 266 -1.76 -0.52 -12.22
N SER A 267 -2.64 -1.51 -12.28
CA SER A 267 -2.62 -2.66 -11.36
C SER A 267 -1.39 -3.53 -11.58
N LEU A 268 -0.99 -3.78 -12.83
CA LEU A 268 0.26 -4.46 -13.17
C LEU A 268 1.48 -3.69 -12.68
N ALA A 269 1.49 -2.37 -12.85
CA ALA A 269 2.58 -1.52 -12.34
C ALA A 269 2.68 -1.50 -10.81
N SER A 270 1.56 -1.76 -10.12
CA SER A 270 1.49 -1.83 -8.65
C SER A 270 1.68 -3.25 -8.12
N ALA A 271 1.73 -4.25 -8.99
CA ALA A 271 1.88 -5.66 -8.61
C ALA A 271 3.27 -5.95 -8.05
N ARG A 272 3.34 -6.88 -7.09
CA ARG A 272 4.55 -7.20 -6.34
C ARG A 272 4.84 -8.68 -6.39
N ALA A 273 6.11 -9.05 -6.59
CA ALA A 273 6.56 -10.44 -6.66
C ALA A 273 6.44 -11.20 -5.32
N ASP A 274 6.39 -10.47 -4.19
CA ASP A 274 6.32 -11.02 -2.83
C ASP A 274 4.90 -11.05 -2.24
N ARG A 275 3.89 -10.73 -3.03
CA ARG A 275 2.48 -10.65 -2.63
C ARG A 275 1.57 -11.36 -3.62
N VAL A 276 0.36 -11.65 -3.17
CA VAL A 276 -0.75 -11.98 -4.08
C VAL A 276 -1.30 -10.69 -4.64
N ASN A 277 -1.40 -10.61 -5.95
CA ASN A 277 -1.91 -9.45 -6.66
C ASN A 277 -3.16 -9.86 -7.43
N VAL A 278 -4.22 -9.06 -7.31
CA VAL A 278 -5.50 -9.34 -7.96
C VAL A 278 -5.98 -8.12 -8.76
N PHE A 279 -6.70 -8.39 -9.82
CA PHE A 279 -7.49 -7.42 -10.57
C PHE A 279 -8.75 -8.11 -11.07
N HIS A 280 -9.88 -7.50 -10.85
CA HIS A 280 -11.14 -8.02 -11.36
C HIS A 280 -12.12 -6.88 -11.67
N PHE A 281 -13.09 -7.18 -12.49
CA PHE A 281 -14.24 -6.34 -12.73
C PHE A 281 -15.50 -7.19 -12.88
N THR A 282 -16.65 -6.55 -12.79
CA THR A 282 -17.93 -7.23 -12.84
C THR A 282 -18.79 -6.67 -13.96
N VAL A 283 -19.51 -7.58 -14.63
CA VAL A 283 -20.49 -7.29 -15.68
C VAL A 283 -21.88 -7.78 -15.27
N HIS A 284 -22.91 -7.36 -16.00
CA HIS A 284 -24.28 -7.82 -15.77
C HIS A 284 -24.80 -8.48 -17.05
N PRO A 285 -25.78 -9.41 -16.96
CA PRO A 285 -26.45 -9.93 -18.15
C PRO A 285 -27.09 -8.79 -18.96
N GLY A 286 -26.82 -8.77 -20.26
CA GLY A 286 -27.26 -7.71 -21.17
C GLY A 286 -26.42 -6.42 -21.17
N GLU A 287 -25.51 -6.24 -20.23
CA GLU A 287 -24.55 -5.14 -20.23
C GLU A 287 -23.47 -5.39 -21.31
N PHE A 288 -23.11 -4.37 -22.07
CA PHE A 288 -22.15 -4.46 -23.17
C PHE A 288 -22.55 -5.40 -24.32
N ARG A 289 -23.85 -5.64 -24.48
CA ARG A 289 -24.33 -6.53 -25.54
C ARG A 289 -23.98 -6.02 -26.94
N GLY A 290 -24.00 -4.68 -27.16
CA GLY A 290 -23.63 -4.07 -28.43
C GLY A 290 -24.49 -4.49 -29.61
N ASP A 291 -23.84 -4.78 -30.75
CA ASP A 291 -24.53 -5.21 -31.98
C ASP A 291 -25.15 -6.63 -31.76
N PRO A 292 -26.44 -6.82 -32.09
CA PRO A 292 -27.06 -8.14 -32.03
C PRO A 292 -26.40 -9.22 -32.91
N ALA A 293 -25.69 -8.83 -33.97
CA ALA A 293 -24.98 -9.76 -34.84
C ALA A 293 -23.65 -10.26 -34.21
N GLU A 294 -23.06 -9.45 -33.34
CA GLU A 294 -21.81 -9.76 -32.65
C GLU A 294 -21.94 -9.38 -31.15
N PRO A 295 -22.82 -10.07 -30.38
CA PRO A 295 -23.11 -9.71 -29.00
C PRO A 295 -21.85 -9.86 -28.13
N PHE A 296 -21.64 -8.86 -27.25
CA PHE A 296 -20.51 -8.81 -26.30
C PHE A 296 -19.12 -8.72 -26.97
N LYS A 297 -19.06 -8.32 -28.22
CA LYS A 297 -17.81 -8.17 -28.99
C LYS A 297 -16.75 -7.33 -28.27
N VAL A 298 -17.17 -6.31 -27.53
CA VAL A 298 -16.25 -5.45 -26.77
C VAL A 298 -15.52 -6.22 -25.66
N ILE A 299 -16.17 -7.23 -25.05
CA ILE A 299 -15.54 -8.11 -24.06
C ILE A 299 -14.51 -9.00 -24.75
N GLU A 300 -14.88 -9.64 -25.89
CA GLU A 300 -14.00 -10.47 -26.69
C GLU A 300 -12.77 -9.69 -27.19
N ASP A 301 -13.00 -8.48 -27.72
CA ASP A 301 -11.92 -7.60 -28.20
C ASP A 301 -10.96 -7.20 -27.07
N PHE A 302 -11.48 -6.92 -25.87
CA PHE A 302 -10.66 -6.61 -24.70
C PHE A 302 -9.83 -7.83 -24.27
N LEU A 303 -10.42 -9.00 -24.22
CA LEU A 303 -9.69 -10.22 -23.86
C LEU A 303 -8.60 -10.52 -24.89
N THR A 304 -8.93 -10.49 -26.17
CA THR A 304 -7.98 -10.77 -27.27
C THR A 304 -6.82 -9.76 -27.30
N SER A 305 -7.12 -8.46 -27.20
CA SER A 305 -6.13 -7.42 -27.46
C SER A 305 -5.34 -6.99 -26.20
N VAL A 306 -5.89 -7.21 -25.00
CA VAL A 306 -5.30 -6.74 -23.75
C VAL A 306 -4.91 -7.90 -22.82
N VAL A 307 -5.83 -8.84 -22.56
CA VAL A 307 -5.61 -9.87 -21.53
C VAL A 307 -4.74 -11.03 -22.05
N ASP A 308 -5.05 -11.59 -23.23
CA ASP A 308 -4.31 -12.74 -23.78
C ASP A 308 -2.81 -12.49 -23.97
N PRO A 309 -2.36 -11.32 -24.46
CA PRO A 309 -0.93 -11.01 -24.52
C PRO A 309 -0.25 -11.03 -23.16
N LEU A 310 -0.95 -10.57 -22.11
CA LEU A 310 -0.44 -10.56 -20.73
C LEU A 310 -0.42 -11.96 -20.11
N VAL A 311 -1.41 -12.80 -20.43
CA VAL A 311 -1.44 -14.21 -20.03
C VAL A 311 -0.29 -14.96 -20.72
N THR A 312 -0.11 -14.76 -22.03
CA THR A 312 0.99 -15.36 -22.81
C THR A 312 2.36 -14.94 -22.27
N ALA A 313 2.50 -13.69 -21.82
CA ALA A 313 3.71 -13.17 -21.21
C ALA A 313 3.92 -13.63 -19.74
N GLY A 314 2.99 -14.39 -19.16
CA GLY A 314 3.04 -14.84 -17.77
C GLY A 314 2.81 -13.73 -16.74
N LYS A 315 2.40 -12.53 -17.15
CA LYS A 315 2.13 -11.38 -16.27
C LYS A 315 0.75 -11.44 -15.62
N VAL A 316 -0.18 -12.12 -16.27
CA VAL A 316 -1.57 -12.30 -15.82
C VAL A 316 -1.89 -13.79 -15.81
N ARG A 317 -2.68 -14.22 -14.82
CA ARG A 317 -3.21 -15.57 -14.72
C ARG A 317 -4.69 -15.52 -14.35
N TRP A 318 -5.52 -16.26 -15.07
CA TRP A 318 -6.93 -16.39 -14.76
C TRP A 318 -7.16 -17.01 -13.39
N ALA A 319 -8.11 -16.45 -12.64
CA ALA A 319 -8.58 -16.99 -11.37
C ALA A 319 -10.03 -16.57 -11.11
N THR A 320 -10.82 -17.45 -10.50
CA THR A 320 -12.08 -17.07 -9.87
C THR A 320 -11.81 -16.35 -8.54
N PHE A 321 -12.82 -15.71 -7.99
CA PHE A 321 -12.61 -14.88 -6.80
C PHE A 321 -12.22 -15.70 -5.57
N SER A 322 -12.83 -16.88 -5.37
CA SER A 322 -12.37 -17.78 -4.31
C SER A 322 -10.96 -18.34 -4.56
N GLN A 323 -10.56 -18.56 -5.81
CA GLN A 323 -9.17 -18.95 -6.10
C GLN A 323 -8.17 -17.82 -5.76
N MET A 324 -8.53 -16.56 -6.00
CA MET A 324 -7.71 -15.42 -5.56
C MET A 324 -7.56 -15.38 -4.04
N ALA A 325 -8.66 -15.65 -3.32
CA ALA A 325 -8.64 -15.73 -1.87
C ALA A 325 -7.81 -16.92 -1.34
N ASP A 326 -7.87 -18.09 -2.01
CA ASP A 326 -7.08 -19.27 -1.65
C ASP A 326 -5.57 -19.00 -1.79
N GLU A 327 -5.16 -18.33 -2.86
CA GLU A 327 -3.77 -17.89 -3.04
C GLU A 327 -3.35 -16.93 -1.91
N PHE A 328 -4.22 -16.00 -1.54
CA PHE A 328 -3.97 -15.10 -0.41
C PHE A 328 -3.87 -15.85 0.92
N ILE A 329 -4.77 -16.79 1.20
CA ILE A 329 -4.74 -17.61 2.43
C ILE A 329 -3.45 -18.45 2.49
N ALA A 330 -3.02 -19.00 1.35
CA ALA A 330 -1.76 -19.73 1.27
C ALA A 330 -0.55 -18.82 1.50
N TRP A 331 -0.58 -17.61 0.94
CA TRP A 331 0.45 -16.60 1.16
C TRP A 331 0.50 -16.16 2.63
N GLU A 332 -0.63 -15.83 3.24
CA GLU A 332 -0.75 -15.41 4.64
C GLU A 332 -0.21 -16.49 5.60
N LYS A 333 -0.48 -17.77 5.30
CA LYS A 333 0.06 -18.90 6.04
C LYS A 333 1.58 -19.04 5.91
N ALA A 334 2.13 -18.69 4.76
CA ALA A 334 3.58 -18.70 4.51
C ALA A 334 4.30 -17.50 5.13
N TYR A 335 3.59 -16.38 5.30
CA TYR A 335 4.12 -15.11 5.83
C TYR A 335 3.29 -14.58 7.01
N PRO A 336 3.24 -15.31 8.15
CA PRO A 336 2.39 -14.96 9.29
C PRO A 336 2.74 -13.60 9.87
N GLY A 337 1.71 -12.77 10.11
CA GLY A 337 1.86 -11.44 10.71
C GLY A 337 2.37 -10.35 9.75
N VAL A 338 2.47 -10.66 8.47
CA VAL A 338 2.80 -9.66 7.43
C VAL A 338 1.52 -9.02 6.94
N ASP A 339 1.43 -7.68 7.03
CA ASP A 339 0.31 -6.94 6.43
C ASP A 339 0.46 -6.97 4.89
N PRO A 340 -0.51 -7.55 4.16
CA PRO A 340 -0.41 -7.71 2.70
C PRO A 340 -0.44 -6.38 1.95
N ARG A 341 -1.04 -5.34 2.52
CA ARG A 341 -1.22 -4.03 1.87
C ARG A 341 -0.01 -3.13 2.03
N LEU A 342 0.80 -3.37 3.06
CA LEU A 342 1.99 -2.58 3.28
C LEU A 342 3.12 -2.99 2.33
N ALA A 343 3.92 -2.04 1.88
CA ALA A 343 5.09 -2.33 1.05
C ALA A 343 6.04 -3.33 1.71
N ALA A 344 6.81 -4.13 0.95
CA ALA A 344 7.73 -5.14 1.52
C ALA A 344 8.75 -4.56 2.51
N SER A 345 9.05 -3.27 2.37
CA SER A 345 9.84 -2.52 3.34
C SER A 345 9.13 -2.27 4.67
N SER A 346 7.81 -2.47 4.76
CA SER A 346 7.01 -2.41 5.99
C SER A 346 6.68 -3.79 6.58
N ALA A 347 6.91 -4.87 5.80
CA ALA A 347 6.92 -6.22 6.34
C ALA A 347 8.17 -6.40 7.21
N GLN A 348 8.00 -6.18 8.48
CA GLN A 348 9.04 -6.14 9.50
C GLN A 348 9.98 -4.93 9.32
N LEU A 349 9.50 -3.74 9.71
CA LEU A 349 10.43 -2.80 10.32
C LEU A 349 11.29 -3.61 11.28
N PRO A 350 12.61 -3.57 11.15
CA PRO A 350 13.44 -4.27 12.11
C PRO A 350 12.96 -3.83 13.49
N ARG A 351 12.64 -4.78 14.36
CA ARG A 351 12.33 -4.41 15.73
C ARG A 351 13.53 -3.63 16.25
N PRO A 352 13.32 -2.47 16.87
CA PRO A 352 14.45 -1.75 17.42
C PRO A 352 15.23 -2.66 18.37
N THR A 353 16.52 -2.60 18.29
CA THR A 353 17.41 -3.33 19.21
C THR A 353 17.20 -2.84 20.64
N GLU A 354 16.98 -1.54 20.79
CA GLU A 354 16.62 -0.89 22.06
C GLU A 354 15.45 0.07 21.79
N PRO A 355 14.19 -0.29 22.14
CA PRO A 355 13.04 0.60 22.01
C PRO A 355 12.98 1.62 23.15
N ASP A 356 12.35 2.76 22.89
CA ASP A 356 11.96 3.76 23.87
C ASP A 356 13.10 4.26 24.78
N VAL A 357 14.32 4.37 24.24
CA VAL A 357 15.47 4.92 24.94
C VAL A 357 15.25 6.40 25.23
N THR A 358 15.37 6.83 26.49
CA THR A 358 15.33 8.26 26.86
C THR A 358 16.63 8.91 26.40
N TYR A 359 16.53 9.83 25.43
CA TYR A 359 17.71 10.53 24.92
C TYR A 359 17.90 11.93 25.50
N CYS A 360 16.81 12.56 25.93
CA CYS A 360 16.84 13.86 26.60
C CYS A 360 15.63 14.01 27.52
N VAL A 361 15.75 14.92 28.50
CA VAL A 361 14.62 15.41 29.30
C VAL A 361 14.53 16.91 29.11
N MET A 362 13.42 17.38 28.52
CA MET A 362 13.19 18.80 28.19
C MET A 362 11.85 19.23 28.77
N ASP A 363 11.82 20.31 29.56
CA ASP A 363 10.63 20.81 30.25
C ASP A 363 9.88 19.72 31.02
N GLY A 364 10.62 18.78 31.65
CA GLY A 364 10.06 17.66 32.38
C GLY A 364 9.49 16.51 31.52
N VAL A 365 9.67 16.58 30.19
CA VAL A 365 9.26 15.54 29.25
C VAL A 365 10.44 14.64 28.92
N GLU A 366 10.32 13.35 29.15
CA GLU A 366 11.26 12.35 28.67
C GLU A 366 11.06 12.15 27.15
N LEU A 367 12.09 12.48 26.39
CA LEU A 367 12.10 12.32 24.94
C LEU A 367 12.67 10.95 24.57
N LYS A 368 11.97 10.23 23.72
CA LYS A 368 12.26 8.82 23.40
C LYS A 368 12.75 8.65 21.96
N LEU A 369 13.68 7.72 21.78
CA LEU A 369 14.09 7.22 20.46
C LEU A 369 14.19 5.70 20.46
N ASP A 370 14.14 5.12 19.27
CA ASP A 370 14.40 3.69 19.04
C ASP A 370 15.76 3.52 18.37
N ILE A 371 16.57 2.58 18.87
CA ILE A 371 17.87 2.24 18.29
C ILE A 371 17.75 0.94 17.49
N TYR A 372 18.24 0.97 16.25
CA TYR A 372 18.40 -0.19 15.36
C TYR A 372 19.88 -0.40 15.09
N ARG A 373 20.38 -1.60 15.39
CA ARG A 373 21.83 -1.92 15.24
C ARG A 373 22.04 -3.06 14.26
N PRO A 374 23.11 -3.02 13.44
CA PRO A 374 23.52 -4.17 12.66
C PRO A 374 23.87 -5.34 13.60
N ARG A 375 23.65 -6.57 13.14
CA ARG A 375 23.86 -7.78 13.97
C ARG A 375 25.34 -7.98 14.34
N GLU A 376 26.26 -7.58 13.48
CA GLU A 376 27.71 -7.75 13.68
C GLU A 376 28.43 -6.49 13.20
N SER A 377 29.10 -5.80 14.10
CA SER A 377 30.05 -4.74 13.79
C SER A 377 31.20 -4.79 14.79
N THR A 378 32.38 -5.05 14.28
CA THR A 378 33.64 -5.11 15.07
C THR A 378 34.32 -3.76 15.18
N ALA A 379 33.94 -2.78 14.36
CA ALA A 379 34.49 -1.41 14.36
C ALA A 379 33.35 -0.40 14.54
N PRO A 380 33.64 0.82 15.05
CA PRO A 380 32.66 1.90 15.11
C PRO A 380 32.09 2.22 13.72
N THR A 381 30.75 2.29 13.61
CA THR A 381 30.03 2.52 12.36
C THR A 381 29.40 3.91 12.33
N PRO A 382 29.15 4.50 11.15
CA PRO A 382 28.37 5.72 11.08
C PRO A 382 26.96 5.55 11.66
N ALA A 383 26.39 6.63 12.20
CA ALA A 383 25.02 6.66 12.70
C ALA A 383 24.12 7.54 11.84
N LEU A 384 22.84 7.21 11.81
CA LEU A 384 21.81 7.97 11.11
C LEU A 384 20.64 8.26 12.03
N LEU A 385 20.15 9.51 12.01
CA LEU A 385 19.00 9.96 12.77
C LEU A 385 17.78 10.08 11.86
N TYR A 386 16.73 9.32 12.10
CA TYR A 386 15.44 9.47 11.45
C TYR A 386 14.54 10.44 12.20
N VAL A 387 14.00 11.43 11.49
CA VAL A 387 13.05 12.42 12.01
C VAL A 387 11.72 12.29 11.30
N HIS A 388 10.64 11.95 12.05
CA HIS A 388 9.33 11.71 11.46
C HIS A 388 8.62 12.99 11.00
N GLY A 389 7.71 12.86 10.04
CA GLY A 389 6.79 13.90 9.60
C GLY A 389 5.57 14.06 10.51
N GLY A 390 4.51 14.69 9.97
CA GLY A 390 3.23 14.86 10.68
C GLY A 390 2.89 16.31 11.03
N GLY A 391 3.36 17.27 10.24
CA GLY A 391 3.04 18.70 10.39
C GLY A 391 3.43 19.28 11.75
N TRP A 392 4.46 18.75 12.39
CA TRP A 392 4.94 19.11 13.75
C TRP A 392 3.89 18.97 14.85
N THR A 393 2.68 18.45 14.54
CA THR A 393 1.55 18.29 15.47
C THR A 393 1.21 16.83 15.76
N SER A 394 1.75 15.91 15.00
CA SER A 394 1.52 14.46 15.10
C SER A 394 2.73 13.69 14.59
N GLY A 395 2.66 12.38 14.64
CA GLY A 395 3.72 11.48 14.15
C GLY A 395 4.33 10.65 15.29
N ASP A 396 5.16 9.71 14.89
CA ASP A 396 5.87 8.82 15.81
C ASP A 396 7.13 8.25 15.14
N LYS A 397 8.17 8.01 15.93
CA LYS A 397 9.46 7.42 15.52
C LYS A 397 9.35 6.10 14.76
N ALA A 398 8.26 5.35 14.99
CA ALA A 398 7.98 4.08 14.31
C ALA A 398 7.13 4.24 13.02
N ARG A 399 6.88 5.48 12.56
CA ARG A 399 5.99 5.76 11.41
C ARG A 399 6.58 6.78 10.46
N GLY A 400 5.99 6.88 9.27
CA GLY A 400 6.35 7.83 8.22
C GLY A 400 7.24 7.23 7.14
N GLU A 401 7.47 7.99 6.07
CA GLU A 401 8.13 7.48 4.86
C GLU A 401 9.56 7.00 5.10
N GLY A 402 10.34 7.70 5.91
CA GLY A 402 11.75 7.34 6.14
C GLY A 402 11.96 6.07 6.97
N VAL A 403 10.93 5.59 7.69
CA VAL A 403 11.02 4.31 8.42
C VAL A 403 11.25 3.14 7.46
N ARG A 404 10.79 3.24 6.22
CA ARG A 404 11.00 2.23 5.16
C ARG A 404 12.47 2.06 4.77
N ASP A 405 13.29 3.07 5.00
CA ASP A 405 14.71 3.05 4.64
C ASP A 405 15.57 2.36 5.70
N ILE A 406 15.08 2.24 6.95
CA ILE A 406 15.81 1.66 8.08
C ILE A 406 16.37 0.27 7.78
N PRO A 407 15.61 -0.70 7.21
CA PRO A 407 16.14 -2.04 6.92
C PRO A 407 17.38 -2.03 6.02
N GLU A 408 17.36 -1.24 4.95
CA GLU A 408 18.48 -1.11 4.02
C GLU A 408 19.68 -0.45 4.70
N LEU A 409 19.46 0.61 5.47
CA LEU A 409 20.50 1.33 6.16
C LEU A 409 21.17 0.46 7.24
N VAL A 410 20.40 -0.31 8.01
CA VAL A 410 20.93 -1.27 8.98
C VAL A 410 21.68 -2.41 8.28
N ALA A 411 21.18 -2.92 7.14
CA ALA A 411 21.87 -3.93 6.33
C ALA A 411 23.22 -3.43 5.78
N ARG A 412 23.32 -2.11 5.56
CA ARG A 412 24.58 -1.44 5.20
C ARG A 412 25.41 -1.02 6.42
N SER A 413 25.20 -1.63 7.58
CA SER A 413 25.98 -1.42 8.80
C SER A 413 25.89 -0.02 9.41
N TYR A 414 24.78 0.71 9.23
CA TYR A 414 24.51 1.92 10.00
C TYR A 414 23.84 1.59 11.34
N VAL A 415 24.22 2.28 12.39
CA VAL A 415 23.38 2.41 13.58
C VAL A 415 22.32 3.46 13.27
N VAL A 416 21.05 3.11 13.39
CA VAL A 416 19.94 4.02 13.12
C VAL A 416 19.23 4.36 14.42
N ALA A 417 18.97 5.65 14.65
CA ALA A 417 18.15 6.16 15.72
C ALA A 417 16.90 6.83 15.12
N ALA A 418 15.71 6.36 15.46
CA ALA A 418 14.45 6.99 15.08
C ALA A 418 13.91 7.79 16.28
N VAL A 419 13.67 9.10 16.10
CA VAL A 419 13.44 10.03 17.22
C VAL A 419 12.01 10.54 17.28
N ASN A 420 11.42 10.60 18.48
CA ASN A 420 10.25 11.39 18.82
C ASN A 420 10.70 12.75 19.35
N TYR A 421 9.99 13.81 18.96
CA TYR A 421 10.22 15.18 19.40
C TYR A 421 8.92 15.78 19.96
N ARG A 422 9.00 16.84 20.76
CA ARG A 422 7.84 17.53 21.33
C ARG A 422 6.97 18.14 20.22
N LEU A 423 5.65 17.96 20.34
CA LEU A 423 4.68 18.31 19.31
C LEU A 423 3.84 19.54 19.68
N ALA A 424 3.51 20.36 18.66
CA ALA A 424 2.54 21.43 18.76
C ALA A 424 1.10 20.85 18.91
N PRO A 425 0.15 21.62 19.43
CA PRO A 425 0.27 23.01 19.90
C PRO A 425 0.84 23.15 21.32
N ARG A 426 1.07 22.03 22.02
CA ARG A 426 1.56 22.05 23.41
C ARG A 426 2.97 22.64 23.49
N TYR A 427 3.81 22.30 22.55
CA TYR A 427 5.17 22.82 22.43
C TYR A 427 5.34 23.46 21.05
N LYS A 428 5.54 24.78 21.04
CA LYS A 428 5.75 25.51 19.78
C LYS A 428 7.22 25.47 19.36
N PHE A 429 7.48 25.74 18.10
CA PHE A 429 8.85 25.98 17.61
C PHE A 429 9.53 27.07 18.47
N PRO A 430 10.80 26.87 18.90
CA PRO A 430 11.78 25.93 18.38
C PRO A 430 11.91 24.57 19.15
N ALA A 431 10.94 24.17 19.97
CA ALA A 431 11.05 22.97 20.80
C ALA A 431 11.46 21.73 19.97
N MET A 432 10.88 21.55 18.78
CA MET A 432 11.14 20.39 17.91
C MET A 432 12.62 20.30 17.47
N ILE A 433 13.17 21.40 16.99
CA ILE A 433 14.57 21.42 16.55
C ILE A 433 15.55 21.29 17.74
N GLN A 434 15.22 21.85 18.89
CA GLN A 434 16.00 21.68 20.10
C GLN A 434 16.10 20.21 20.52
N ASP A 435 14.99 19.48 20.41
CA ASP A 435 14.93 18.05 20.72
C ASP A 435 15.76 17.23 19.73
N VAL A 436 15.63 17.50 18.41
CA VAL A 436 16.41 16.80 17.37
C VAL A 436 17.91 17.08 17.53
N LYS A 437 18.31 18.31 17.85
CA LYS A 437 19.70 18.66 18.19
C LYS A 437 20.21 17.88 19.40
N CYS A 438 19.38 17.76 20.46
CA CYS A 438 19.74 16.94 21.63
C CYS A 438 19.91 15.47 21.27
N ALA A 439 19.10 14.90 20.33
CA ALA A 439 19.26 13.52 19.90
C ALA A 439 20.61 13.26 19.22
N VAL A 440 21.10 14.19 18.38
CA VAL A 440 22.44 14.09 17.80
C VAL A 440 23.53 14.11 18.86
N ARG A 441 23.42 15.03 19.83
CA ARG A 441 24.37 15.09 20.96
C ARG A 441 24.36 13.82 21.80
N PHE A 442 23.16 13.26 22.07
CA PHE A 442 23.01 11.97 22.75
C PHE A 442 23.74 10.85 22.02
N LEU A 443 23.63 10.75 20.68
CA LEU A 443 24.33 9.75 19.92
C LEU A 443 25.86 9.89 20.05
N ARG A 444 26.38 11.11 20.03
CA ARG A 444 27.81 11.39 20.25
C ARG A 444 28.27 11.04 21.66
N ALA A 445 27.51 11.46 22.68
CA ALA A 445 27.82 11.17 24.08
C ALA A 445 27.79 9.66 24.39
N ASN A 446 27.02 8.87 23.63
CA ASN A 446 26.89 7.43 23.80
C ASN A 446 27.57 6.63 22.67
N ALA A 447 28.52 7.22 21.96
CA ALA A 447 29.17 6.62 20.80
C ALA A 447 29.81 5.27 21.13
N GLU A 448 30.50 5.14 22.26
CA GLU A 448 31.10 3.89 22.72
C GLU A 448 30.03 2.81 22.99
N ARG A 449 28.93 3.17 23.68
CA ARG A 449 27.84 2.25 24.02
C ARG A 449 27.20 1.63 22.78
N TYR A 450 27.01 2.43 21.73
CA TYR A 450 26.33 2.01 20.51
C TYR A 450 27.28 1.59 19.38
N ASN A 451 28.59 1.62 19.64
CA ASN A 451 29.63 1.38 18.64
C ASN A 451 29.51 2.30 17.41
N ILE A 452 29.30 3.60 17.66
CA ILE A 452 29.14 4.67 16.66
C ILE A 452 30.45 5.40 16.46
N ASN A 453 30.77 5.76 15.23
CA ASN A 453 31.77 6.79 14.94
C ASN A 453 31.12 8.18 15.19
N PRO A 454 31.53 8.94 16.23
CA PRO A 454 30.90 10.21 16.59
C PRO A 454 31.08 11.31 15.52
N ASP A 455 32.03 11.16 14.61
CA ASP A 455 32.32 12.13 13.56
C ASP A 455 31.55 11.82 12.25
N LYS A 456 30.76 10.74 12.23
CA LYS A 456 30.05 10.24 11.05
C LYS A 456 28.55 10.05 11.39
N ILE A 457 27.82 11.16 11.53
CA ILE A 457 26.38 11.16 11.82
C ILE A 457 25.64 11.86 10.69
N GLY A 458 24.66 11.18 10.08
CA GLY A 458 23.73 11.75 9.11
C GLY A 458 22.31 11.87 9.66
N VAL A 459 21.47 12.61 8.94
CA VAL A 459 20.05 12.76 9.28
C VAL A 459 19.19 12.64 8.04
N TRP A 460 17.98 12.05 8.20
CA TRP A 460 16.95 12.08 7.15
C TRP A 460 15.57 12.21 7.75
N GLY A 461 14.65 12.78 6.98
CA GLY A 461 13.26 12.91 7.39
C GLY A 461 12.36 13.32 6.23
N GLY A 462 11.04 13.16 6.43
CA GLY A 462 10.03 13.55 5.44
C GLY A 462 9.09 14.63 5.95
N SER A 463 8.64 15.55 5.06
CA SER A 463 7.68 16.60 5.41
C SER A 463 8.19 17.47 6.57
N ALA A 464 7.46 17.57 7.68
CA ALA A 464 7.94 18.27 8.89
C ALA A 464 9.29 17.71 9.39
N GLY A 465 9.55 16.39 9.22
CA GLY A 465 10.84 15.78 9.54
C GLY A 465 11.94 16.18 8.56
N GLY A 466 11.62 16.35 7.28
CA GLY A 466 12.53 16.90 6.27
C GLY A 466 12.94 18.34 6.59
N HIS A 467 11.97 19.17 6.97
CA HIS A 467 12.21 20.51 7.47
C HIS A 467 13.18 20.53 8.68
N LEU A 468 12.95 19.67 9.68
CA LEU A 468 13.83 19.58 10.86
C LEU A 468 15.22 19.05 10.50
N ALA A 469 15.30 18.10 9.57
CA ALA A 469 16.57 17.59 9.04
C ALA A 469 17.34 18.71 8.30
N ALA A 470 16.65 19.48 7.46
CA ALA A 470 17.23 20.64 6.76
C ALA A 470 17.75 21.70 7.75
N LEU A 471 16.94 22.04 8.78
CA LEU A 471 17.40 22.96 9.84
C LEU A 471 18.58 22.42 10.65
N LEU A 472 18.61 21.12 10.91
CA LEU A 472 19.74 20.50 11.61
C LEU A 472 21.04 20.59 10.80
N GLY A 473 20.93 20.55 9.46
CA GLY A 473 22.06 20.71 8.55
C GLY A 473 22.53 22.16 8.40
N THR A 474 21.60 23.14 8.41
CA THR A 474 21.92 24.53 8.07
C THR A 474 22.03 25.47 9.27
N ALA A 475 21.22 25.27 10.32
CA ALA A 475 21.20 26.21 11.45
C ALA A 475 22.36 25.98 12.43
N ASP A 476 23.28 26.92 12.48
CA ASP A 476 24.42 26.93 13.36
C ASP A 476 24.10 27.36 14.82
N GLU A 477 25.12 27.60 15.61
CA GLU A 477 25.00 27.97 17.03
C GLU A 477 24.36 29.34 17.23
N THR A 478 24.45 30.24 16.24
CA THR A 478 23.84 31.60 16.31
C THR A 478 22.32 31.56 16.34
N ALA A 479 21.71 30.43 15.95
CA ALA A 479 20.29 30.21 16.10
C ALA A 479 19.82 30.16 17.57
N GLY A 480 20.72 29.88 18.51
CA GLY A 480 20.41 29.83 19.94
C GLY A 480 19.53 28.63 20.34
N TRP A 481 19.58 27.52 19.56
CA TRP A 481 18.77 26.32 19.80
C TRP A 481 19.55 25.19 20.46
N GLU A 482 20.80 25.43 20.85
CA GLU A 482 21.61 24.47 21.62
C GLU A 482 21.19 24.55 23.09
N VAL A 483 20.24 23.71 23.48
CA VAL A 483 19.70 23.63 24.85
C VAL A 483 19.57 22.18 25.32
N GLY A 484 19.42 21.97 26.60
CA GLY A 484 19.18 20.64 27.19
C GLY A 484 20.46 19.96 27.63
N GLN A 485 20.60 18.66 27.31
CA GLN A 485 21.68 17.80 27.78
C GLN A 485 22.80 17.63 26.74
N TYR A 486 23.96 17.14 27.18
CA TYR A 486 25.13 16.83 26.34
C TYR A 486 25.66 18.04 25.56
N LEU A 487 25.65 19.23 26.16
CA LEU A 487 26.06 20.49 25.50
C LEU A 487 27.57 20.54 25.19
N GLU A 488 28.37 19.65 25.80
CA GLU A 488 29.79 19.44 25.49
C GLU A 488 30.01 18.75 24.14
N HIS A 489 28.95 18.21 23.51
CA HIS A 489 28.99 17.59 22.21
C HIS A 489 28.32 18.46 21.14
N SER A 490 28.84 18.44 19.93
CA SER A 490 28.24 19.17 18.78
C SER A 490 26.92 18.50 18.32
N SER A 491 25.95 19.29 17.88
CA SER A 491 24.74 18.80 17.20
C SER A 491 24.88 18.80 15.66
N ARG A 492 26.01 19.21 15.09
CA ARG A 492 26.23 19.22 13.62
C ARG A 492 26.21 17.81 13.05
N VAL A 493 25.66 17.67 11.84
CA VAL A 493 25.63 16.41 11.09
C VAL A 493 26.51 16.51 9.85
N GLN A 494 26.90 15.38 9.28
CA GLN A 494 27.84 15.30 8.16
C GLN A 494 27.18 14.98 6.82
N ALA A 495 25.89 14.66 6.81
CA ALA A 495 25.09 14.45 5.59
C ALA A 495 23.60 14.56 5.92
N VAL A 496 22.82 15.14 5.01
CA VAL A 496 21.39 15.39 5.20
C VAL A 496 20.59 14.85 4.01
N VAL A 497 19.49 14.15 4.29
CA VAL A 497 18.48 13.83 3.28
C VAL A 497 17.16 14.49 3.68
N ASP A 498 16.71 15.42 2.85
CA ASP A 498 15.41 16.08 2.96
C ASP A 498 14.44 15.48 1.96
N MET A 499 13.38 14.84 2.47
CA MET A 499 12.29 14.32 1.66
C MET A 499 11.09 15.26 1.77
N PHE A 500 10.81 16.00 0.70
CA PHE A 500 9.63 16.89 0.57
C PHE A 500 9.38 17.78 1.80
N GLY A 501 10.43 18.29 2.44
CA GLY A 501 10.34 19.23 3.55
C GLY A 501 10.01 20.64 3.08
N PRO A 502 9.19 21.41 3.84
CA PRO A 502 9.06 22.83 3.59
C PRO A 502 10.31 23.56 4.06
N THR A 503 10.91 24.39 3.22
CA THR A 503 12.20 25.05 3.47
C THR A 503 12.11 26.56 3.56
N ASP A 504 11.03 27.16 3.04
CA ASP A 504 10.68 28.57 3.19
C ASP A 504 9.24 28.72 3.69
N LEU A 505 9.08 29.01 4.97
CA LEU A 505 7.78 29.19 5.63
C LEU A 505 7.21 30.59 5.46
N THR A 506 7.93 31.49 4.83
CA THR A 506 7.44 32.84 4.51
C THR A 506 6.55 32.86 3.27
N VAL A 507 6.59 31.78 2.46
CA VAL A 507 5.76 31.61 1.28
C VAL A 507 4.46 30.86 1.66
N LEU A 508 3.33 31.28 1.05
CA LEU A 508 2.04 30.61 1.26
C LEU A 508 1.93 29.35 0.39
N PHE A 509 1.60 28.22 1.01
CA PHE A 509 1.24 26.97 0.34
C PHE A 509 0.28 26.15 1.22
N GLU A 510 -0.35 25.10 0.68
CA GLU A 510 -1.42 24.36 1.37
C GLU A 510 -0.98 23.78 2.71
N GLY A 511 0.17 23.13 2.76
CA GLY A 511 0.74 22.55 3.99
C GLY A 511 1.18 23.56 5.04
N ALA A 512 1.21 24.87 4.71
CA ALA A 512 1.52 25.96 5.63
C ALA A 512 0.31 26.89 5.82
N ASN A 513 -0.88 26.33 6.01
CA ASN A 513 -2.08 27.13 6.25
C ASN A 513 -1.98 27.97 7.55
N PRO A 514 -2.68 29.11 7.64
CA PRO A 514 -2.54 30.05 8.76
C PRO A 514 -2.77 29.42 10.14
N ARG A 515 -3.72 28.48 10.25
CA ARG A 515 -4.03 27.81 11.52
C ARG A 515 -2.85 26.96 12.00
N LEU A 516 -2.25 26.18 11.11
CA LEU A 516 -1.08 25.35 11.44
C LEU A 516 0.11 26.24 11.83
N MET A 517 0.36 27.31 11.08
CA MET A 517 1.45 28.25 11.38
C MET A 517 1.29 28.88 12.77
N GLU A 518 0.09 29.29 13.14
CA GLU A 518 -0.21 29.83 14.46
C GLU A 518 0.00 28.79 15.58
N GLN A 519 -0.42 27.54 15.33
CA GLN A 519 -0.26 26.44 16.30
C GLN A 519 1.22 26.08 16.53
N VAL A 520 2.01 26.04 15.46
CA VAL A 520 3.39 25.55 15.50
C VAL A 520 4.38 26.67 15.80
N PHE A 521 4.28 27.79 15.09
CA PHE A 521 5.27 28.88 15.11
C PHE A 521 4.79 30.10 15.90
N GLY A 522 3.53 30.11 16.35
CA GLY A 522 2.95 31.20 17.14
C GLY A 522 2.56 32.43 16.31
N THR A 523 2.59 32.32 14.98
CA THR A 523 2.22 33.38 14.07
C THR A 523 1.84 32.84 12.70
N SER A 524 0.90 33.51 12.05
CA SER A 524 0.57 33.27 10.64
C SER A 524 1.04 34.44 9.73
N ASP A 525 1.66 35.47 10.29
CA ASP A 525 2.26 36.58 9.55
C ASP A 525 3.53 36.10 8.82
N ARG A 526 3.45 36.01 7.48
CA ARG A 526 4.53 35.57 6.61
C ARG A 526 5.76 36.46 6.62
N SER A 527 5.62 37.70 7.02
CA SER A 527 6.74 38.64 7.15
C SER A 527 7.47 38.51 8.50
N SER A 528 6.93 37.72 9.43
CA SER A 528 7.45 37.60 10.80
C SER A 528 8.86 37.02 10.84
N GLU A 529 9.66 37.54 11.78
CA GLU A 529 10.99 37.00 12.07
C GLU A 529 10.95 35.55 12.55
N ALA A 530 9.86 35.15 13.22
CA ALA A 530 9.67 33.77 13.66
C ALA A 530 9.66 32.78 12.51
N LEU A 531 8.90 33.04 11.43
CA LEU A 531 8.86 32.18 10.25
C LEU A 531 10.15 32.26 9.43
N LYS A 532 10.79 33.42 9.33
CA LYS A 532 12.11 33.54 8.69
C LYS A 532 13.15 32.69 9.41
N ARG A 533 13.21 32.77 10.73
CA ARG A 533 14.13 31.96 11.54
C ARG A 533 13.84 30.47 11.46
N ALA A 534 12.56 30.08 11.33
CA ALA A 534 12.16 28.70 11.16
C ALA A 534 12.38 28.14 9.74
N SER A 535 12.81 28.97 8.78
CA SER A 535 13.00 28.58 7.37
C SER A 535 14.44 28.18 7.09
N PRO A 536 14.74 26.90 6.75
CA PRO A 536 16.09 26.43 6.41
C PRO A 536 16.83 27.30 5.38
N VAL A 537 16.13 27.81 4.37
CA VAL A 537 16.73 28.67 3.31
C VAL A 537 17.45 29.91 3.83
N ASN A 538 17.14 30.37 5.04
CA ASN A 538 17.73 31.56 5.64
C ASN A 538 18.99 31.27 6.49
N TRP A 539 19.33 29.99 6.65
CA TRP A 539 20.48 29.53 7.42
C TRP A 539 21.61 28.94 6.55
N VAL A 540 21.35 28.81 5.24
CA VAL A 540 22.33 28.21 4.31
C VAL A 540 23.64 28.98 4.33
N SER A 541 24.74 28.25 4.54
CA SER A 541 26.12 28.75 4.58
C SER A 541 27.10 27.77 3.90
N SER A 542 28.29 28.22 3.52
CA SER A 542 29.25 27.40 2.77
C SER A 542 29.89 26.26 3.58
N ASP A 543 29.68 26.21 4.89
CA ASP A 543 30.17 25.13 5.77
C ASP A 543 29.09 24.09 6.11
N ASP A 544 27.94 24.16 5.42
CA ASP A 544 26.86 23.19 5.57
C ASP A 544 27.27 21.83 4.99
N PRO A 545 26.73 20.73 5.57
CA PRO A 545 26.97 19.38 5.07
C PRO A 545 26.32 19.16 3.69
N PRO A 546 26.72 18.12 2.93
CA PRO A 546 26.07 17.76 1.69
C PRO A 546 24.60 17.36 1.88
N PHE A 547 23.77 17.69 0.87
CA PHE A 547 22.34 17.44 0.86
C PHE A 547 21.89 16.54 -0.29
N LEU A 548 21.01 15.58 0.00
CA LEU A 548 20.14 14.91 -0.97
C LEU A 548 18.70 15.38 -0.72
N ILE A 549 18.08 15.95 -1.73
CA ILE A 549 16.71 16.47 -1.66
C ILE A 549 15.84 15.65 -2.61
N LEU A 550 14.78 15.04 -2.07
CA LEU A 550 13.85 14.19 -2.83
C LEU A 550 12.44 14.80 -2.75
N HIS A 551 11.79 15.07 -3.89
CA HIS A 551 10.48 15.71 -3.88
C HIS A 551 9.57 15.17 -4.98
N GLY A 552 8.30 14.94 -4.65
CA GLY A 552 7.28 14.55 -5.63
C GLY A 552 6.90 15.67 -6.59
N GLU A 553 6.91 15.40 -7.89
CA GLU A 553 6.55 16.37 -8.94
C GLU A 553 5.15 16.98 -8.74
N ARG A 554 4.22 16.17 -8.20
CA ARG A 554 2.80 16.51 -8.03
C ARG A 554 2.40 16.72 -6.58
N ASP A 555 3.35 17.10 -5.74
CA ASP A 555 3.07 17.40 -4.33
C ASP A 555 2.29 18.71 -4.21
N SER A 556 1.00 18.60 -3.86
CA SER A 556 0.12 19.74 -3.65
C SER A 556 0.20 20.28 -2.22
N LEU A 557 0.59 19.43 -1.24
CA LEU A 557 0.67 19.83 0.16
C LEU A 557 1.89 20.71 0.44
N VAL A 558 3.07 20.26 0.01
CA VAL A 558 4.32 21.01 0.02
C VAL A 558 4.81 21.10 -1.42
N PRO A 559 4.67 22.25 -2.09
CA PRO A 559 4.98 22.32 -3.51
C PRO A 559 6.48 22.11 -3.77
N VAL A 560 6.79 21.47 -4.89
CA VAL A 560 8.17 21.15 -5.31
C VAL A 560 9.10 22.38 -5.35
N SER A 561 8.53 23.58 -5.52
CA SER A 561 9.26 24.84 -5.46
C SER A 561 9.99 25.06 -4.13
N GLN A 562 9.52 24.48 -3.02
CA GLN A 562 10.21 24.54 -1.73
C GLN A 562 11.60 23.88 -1.83
N SER A 563 11.69 22.71 -2.42
CA SER A 563 12.96 22.01 -2.65
C SER A 563 13.82 22.70 -3.72
N GLN A 564 13.20 23.28 -4.75
CA GLN A 564 13.93 24.00 -5.80
C GLN A 564 14.62 25.25 -5.24
N ILE A 565 13.89 26.08 -4.48
CA ILE A 565 14.45 27.28 -3.83
C ILE A 565 15.60 26.89 -2.87
N PHE A 566 15.42 25.81 -2.11
CA PHE A 566 16.43 25.36 -1.18
C PHE A 566 17.69 24.86 -1.91
N TYR A 567 17.51 24.06 -2.96
CA TYR A 567 18.61 23.59 -3.81
C TYR A 567 19.40 24.75 -4.43
N GLU A 568 18.70 25.76 -4.98
CA GLU A 568 19.34 26.96 -5.53
C GLU A 568 20.16 27.72 -4.48
N LYS A 569 19.67 27.82 -3.24
CA LYS A 569 20.39 28.43 -2.13
C LYS A 569 21.66 27.65 -1.75
N LEU A 570 21.56 26.32 -1.67
CA LEU A 570 22.71 25.46 -1.39
C LEU A 570 23.78 25.58 -2.48
N GLN A 571 23.35 25.58 -3.75
CA GLN A 571 24.26 25.76 -4.88
C GLN A 571 24.95 27.15 -4.86
N ALA A 572 24.22 28.20 -4.53
CA ALA A 572 24.76 29.55 -4.43
C ALA A 572 25.77 29.72 -3.28
N ALA A 573 25.71 28.84 -2.28
CA ALA A 573 26.66 28.77 -1.16
C ALA A 573 27.79 27.75 -1.36
N ASP A 574 27.92 27.17 -2.56
CA ASP A 574 28.88 26.10 -2.89
C ASP A 574 28.75 24.83 -2.03
N VAL A 575 27.54 24.56 -1.48
CA VAL A 575 27.24 23.35 -0.72
C VAL A 575 26.94 22.20 -1.70
N PRO A 576 27.58 21.02 -1.56
CA PRO A 576 27.26 19.88 -2.39
C PRO A 576 25.81 19.45 -2.20
N ALA A 577 24.98 19.56 -3.24
CA ALA A 577 23.57 19.23 -3.16
C ALA A 577 23.09 18.50 -4.42
N MET A 578 22.16 17.55 -4.25
CA MET A 578 21.47 16.86 -5.33
C MET A 578 19.96 17.00 -5.11
N LEU A 579 19.23 17.43 -6.15
CA LEU A 579 17.78 17.48 -6.16
C LEU A 579 17.23 16.43 -7.13
N VAL A 580 16.35 15.56 -6.63
CA VAL A 580 15.65 14.53 -7.41
C VAL A 580 14.16 14.82 -7.39
N ILE A 581 13.61 15.16 -8.54
CA ILE A 581 12.16 15.31 -8.73
C ILE A 581 11.59 13.94 -9.10
N VAL A 582 10.76 13.40 -8.23
CA VAL A 582 10.13 12.09 -8.41
C VAL A 582 8.86 12.27 -9.24
N LYS A 583 8.89 11.80 -10.49
CA LYS A 583 7.76 11.90 -11.41
C LYS A 583 6.55 11.13 -10.89
N ASN A 584 5.35 11.63 -11.21
CA ASN A 584 4.08 11.04 -10.79
C ASN A 584 3.94 10.83 -9.28
N ALA A 585 4.72 11.51 -8.45
CA ALA A 585 4.65 11.41 -7.01
C ALA A 585 4.00 12.66 -6.39
N GLY A 586 3.04 12.45 -5.49
CA GLY A 586 2.50 13.46 -4.58
C GLY A 586 3.27 13.48 -3.26
N HIS A 587 2.68 14.12 -2.23
CA HIS A 587 3.25 14.17 -0.88
C HIS A 587 3.46 12.77 -0.31
N GLY A 588 4.63 12.50 0.31
CA GLY A 588 4.98 11.17 0.80
C GLY A 588 5.24 10.15 -0.31
N PHE A 589 5.60 10.60 -1.51
CA PHE A 589 5.81 9.76 -2.71
C PHE A 589 4.59 8.91 -3.07
N VAL A 590 3.39 9.36 -2.74
CA VAL A 590 2.15 8.69 -3.14
C VAL A 590 2.01 8.76 -4.67
N PRO A 591 1.81 7.63 -5.36
CA PRO A 591 1.64 7.63 -6.81
C PRO A 591 0.43 8.45 -7.26
N MET A 592 0.62 9.36 -8.21
CA MET A 592 -0.41 10.23 -8.77
C MET A 592 -0.40 10.17 -10.31
N GLY A 593 -1.33 9.40 -10.86
CA GLY A 593 -1.53 9.28 -12.30
C GLY A 593 -0.54 8.36 -13.03
N GLY A 594 0.24 7.56 -12.30
CA GLY A 594 1.19 6.57 -12.82
C GLY A 594 2.17 6.08 -11.76
N PRO A 595 3.00 5.08 -12.07
CA PRO A 595 4.07 4.68 -11.17
C PRO A 595 5.04 5.85 -10.97
N ILE A 596 5.56 5.96 -9.76
CA ILE A 596 6.58 6.97 -9.47
C ILE A 596 7.92 6.59 -10.10
N ASP A 597 8.67 7.60 -10.55
CA ASP A 597 9.98 7.42 -11.16
C ASP A 597 10.94 8.51 -10.63
N PRO A 598 12.01 8.16 -9.89
CA PRO A 598 12.43 6.81 -9.47
C PRO A 598 11.42 6.09 -8.56
N SER A 599 11.42 4.75 -8.60
CA SER A 599 10.61 3.91 -7.71
C SER A 599 10.99 4.08 -6.23
N ARG A 600 10.12 3.67 -5.31
CA ARG A 600 10.40 3.82 -3.86
C ARG A 600 11.66 3.03 -3.43
N GLU A 601 11.89 1.86 -4.02
CA GLU A 601 13.09 1.06 -3.78
C GLU A 601 14.36 1.73 -4.32
N GLU A 602 14.26 2.41 -5.45
CA GLU A 602 15.37 3.21 -6.00
C GLU A 602 15.67 4.42 -5.12
N LEU A 603 14.64 5.11 -4.61
CA LEU A 603 14.82 6.20 -3.66
C LEU A 603 15.52 5.73 -2.38
N THR A 604 15.14 4.56 -1.81
CA THR A 604 15.83 3.97 -0.66
C THR A 604 17.31 3.69 -0.98
N ARG A 605 17.60 3.14 -2.16
CA ARG A 605 19.00 2.93 -2.60
C ARG A 605 19.78 4.23 -2.75
N MET A 606 19.15 5.25 -3.36
CA MET A 606 19.77 6.58 -3.50
C MET A 606 20.10 7.21 -2.15
N ILE A 607 19.20 7.11 -1.17
CA ILE A 607 19.43 7.56 0.21
C ILE A 607 20.64 6.83 0.82
N ALA A 608 20.67 5.51 0.69
CA ALA A 608 21.73 4.69 1.25
C ALA A 608 23.08 4.92 0.54
N ASP A 609 23.10 5.05 -0.80
CA ASP A 609 24.29 5.35 -1.59
C ASP A 609 24.85 6.75 -1.26
N PHE A 610 23.97 7.73 -1.05
CA PHE A 610 24.35 9.08 -0.62
C PHE A 610 25.05 9.05 0.74
N PHE A 611 24.48 8.37 1.73
CA PHE A 611 25.13 8.23 3.03
C PHE A 611 26.44 7.43 2.95
N ASP A 612 26.50 6.35 2.16
CA ASP A 612 27.73 5.59 1.96
C ASP A 612 28.84 6.48 1.36
N HIS A 613 28.49 7.37 0.42
CA HIS A 613 29.45 8.29 -0.20
C HIS A 613 30.07 9.26 0.81
N TYR A 614 29.25 9.87 1.67
CA TYR A 614 29.73 10.94 2.55
C TYR A 614 30.13 10.49 3.95
N LEU A 615 29.65 9.33 4.42
CA LEU A 615 29.90 8.89 5.78
C LEU A 615 30.89 7.70 5.88
N LYS A 616 31.08 6.91 4.79
CA LYS A 616 31.95 5.72 4.83
C LYS A 616 33.22 5.83 4.03
N ARG A 617 33.29 6.69 3.01
CA ARG A 617 34.58 6.88 2.30
C ARG A 617 35.56 7.53 3.24
N SER A 618 36.73 6.91 3.39
CA SER A 618 37.95 7.55 3.92
C SER A 618 38.39 8.56 2.88
N GLU A 619 38.68 9.79 3.28
CA GLU A 619 39.36 10.76 2.46
C GLU A 619 40.73 10.24 1.98
#